data_b10c85f4b1e394f961a012650e86dce0
#
_entry.id   b10c85f4b1e394f961a012650e86dce0
#
_cell.length_a   1.000
_cell.length_b   1.000
_cell.length_c   1.000
_cell.angle_alpha   90.00
_cell.angle_beta   90.00
_cell.angle_gamma   90.00
#
_symmetry.space_group_name_H-M   'P 1'
#
loop_
_entity.id
_entity.type
_entity.pdbx_description
1 polymer ?
#
loop_
_entity_poly.entity_id
_entity_poly.type
_entity_poly.pdbx_seq_one_letter_code
_entity_poly.pdbx_strand_id
1 'polypeptide(L)'
;AGWTGEQLRFGSVLTYETQTRYSAEGKPSHAKRDATVGLHLIASYDFGGPAVSAVLYHGENDWRIGPAADLGNANMLGEQWVAAYNRSTEGFTTNALFLSGVYPMGAHSVAATLGAMKGEWQGDMTGLETDEADVLMGGVIYRYRLSKRTTLYTAASYTKAGDLLSKLQRLNQTFVTMGVSHSF
;
A
#
# COMPACT_ATOMS: atom_id res chain seq x y z
N ALA A 1 -5.02 -5.19 -18.71
CA ALA A 1 -4.62 -6.24 -19.67
C ALA A 1 -3.74 -7.27 -18.98
N GLY A 2 -3.66 -8.49 -19.50
CA GLY A 2 -2.82 -9.54 -18.91
C GLY A 2 -2.62 -10.71 -19.86
N TRP A 3 -1.60 -11.50 -19.52
CA TRP A 3 -1.27 -12.77 -20.19
C TRP A 3 -1.05 -13.84 -19.14
N THR A 4 -1.51 -15.07 -19.41
CA THR A 4 -1.39 -16.20 -18.49
C THR A 4 -0.83 -17.38 -19.25
N GLY A 5 0.39 -17.80 -18.92
CA GLY A 5 1.00 -19.05 -19.31
C GLY A 5 0.88 -20.10 -18.22
N GLU A 6 1.51 -21.26 -18.41
CA GLU A 6 1.48 -22.35 -17.42
C GLU A 6 2.16 -21.95 -16.11
N GLN A 7 3.31 -21.31 -16.17
CA GLN A 7 4.12 -20.92 -15.01
C GLN A 7 4.17 -19.41 -14.80
N LEU A 8 4.27 -18.63 -15.89
CA LEU A 8 4.37 -17.17 -15.83
C LEU A 8 3.01 -16.53 -16.09
N ARG A 9 2.64 -15.58 -15.25
CA ARG A 9 1.49 -14.70 -15.43
C ARG A 9 1.96 -13.26 -15.36
N PHE A 10 1.41 -12.45 -16.25
CA PHE A 10 1.71 -11.03 -16.31
C PHE A 10 0.40 -10.24 -16.48
N GLY A 11 0.31 -9.10 -15.83
CA GLY A 11 -0.85 -8.22 -15.93
C GLY A 11 -0.50 -6.76 -15.74
N SER A 12 -1.35 -5.89 -16.28
CA SER A 12 -1.30 -4.46 -16.02
C SER A 12 -2.71 -3.92 -15.76
N VAL A 13 -2.79 -2.97 -14.85
CA VAL A 13 -4.02 -2.23 -14.53
C VAL A 13 -3.70 -0.75 -14.59
N LEU A 14 -4.47 -0.01 -15.37
CA LEU A 14 -4.48 1.45 -15.37
C LEU A 14 -5.70 1.91 -14.58
N THR A 15 -5.50 2.78 -13.61
CA THR A 15 -6.54 3.40 -12.81
C THR A 15 -6.63 4.88 -13.13
N TYR A 16 -7.84 5.41 -13.17
CA TYR A 16 -8.10 6.83 -13.33
C TYR A 16 -9.23 7.20 -12.37
N GLU A 17 -8.95 8.12 -11.46
CA GLU A 17 -9.89 8.57 -10.44
C GLU A 17 -9.99 10.09 -10.44
N THR A 18 -11.19 10.63 -10.65
CA THR A 18 -11.46 12.05 -10.48
C THR A 18 -11.86 12.33 -9.06
N GLN A 19 -11.25 13.33 -8.45
CA GLN A 19 -11.57 13.70 -7.07
C GLN A 19 -12.25 15.05 -7.02
N THR A 20 -13.46 15.06 -6.45
CA THR A 20 -14.16 16.29 -6.10
C THR A 20 -14.20 16.41 -4.59
N ARG A 21 -13.61 17.47 -4.04
CA ARG A 21 -13.68 17.74 -2.62
C ARG A 21 -14.91 18.58 -2.33
N TYR A 22 -15.69 18.16 -1.34
CA TYR A 22 -16.83 18.93 -0.84
C TYR A 22 -16.46 19.58 0.51
N SER A 23 -16.90 20.82 0.72
CA SER A 23 -16.83 21.45 2.03
C SER A 23 -17.80 20.75 3.00
N ALA A 24 -17.68 21.04 4.31
CA ALA A 24 -18.61 20.56 5.33
C ALA A 24 -20.09 20.96 5.05
N GLU A 25 -20.31 21.99 4.23
CA GLU A 25 -21.64 22.45 3.81
C GLU A 25 -22.14 21.77 2.52
N GLY A 26 -21.43 20.73 2.02
CA GLY A 26 -21.79 20.02 0.78
C GLY A 26 -21.52 20.82 -0.51
N LYS A 27 -20.86 21.97 -0.43
CA LYS A 27 -20.44 22.75 -1.60
C LYS A 27 -19.06 22.28 -2.08
N PRO A 28 -18.75 22.35 -3.40
CA PRO A 28 -17.41 22.07 -3.88
C PRO A 28 -16.41 22.98 -3.18
N SER A 29 -15.34 22.40 -2.63
CA SER A 29 -14.22 23.17 -2.08
C SER A 29 -13.50 23.90 -3.22
N HIS A 30 -12.89 25.05 -2.94
CA HIS A 30 -12.30 25.92 -3.96
C HIS A 30 -11.12 25.33 -4.74
N ALA A 31 -10.51 24.24 -4.28
CA ALA A 31 -9.46 23.55 -5.02
C ALA A 31 -10.05 22.33 -5.75
N LYS A 32 -10.18 22.42 -7.05
CA LYS A 32 -10.45 21.27 -7.91
C LYS A 32 -9.16 20.46 -7.97
N ARG A 33 -9.17 19.26 -7.41
CA ARG A 33 -8.03 18.34 -7.46
C ARG A 33 -7.85 17.77 -8.86
N ASP A 34 -6.60 17.63 -9.28
CA ASP A 34 -6.26 16.91 -10.49
C ASP A 34 -6.57 15.42 -10.33
N ALA A 35 -6.83 14.77 -11.45
CA ALA A 35 -7.18 13.35 -11.43
C ALA A 35 -5.98 12.50 -11.01
N THR A 36 -6.23 11.50 -10.20
CA THR A 36 -5.24 10.46 -9.88
C THR A 36 -5.14 9.49 -11.05
N VAL A 37 -3.93 9.25 -11.54
CA VAL A 37 -3.63 8.25 -12.56
C VAL A 37 -2.65 7.24 -11.97
N GLY A 38 -2.97 5.96 -12.04
CA GLY A 38 -2.12 4.90 -11.50
C GLY A 38 -1.90 3.76 -12.48
N LEU A 39 -0.67 3.30 -12.60
CA LEU A 39 -0.27 2.13 -13.38
C LEU A 39 0.24 1.04 -12.43
N HIS A 40 -0.37 -0.13 -12.48
CA HIS A 40 0.10 -1.33 -11.81
C HIS A 40 0.63 -2.33 -12.84
N LEU A 41 1.84 -2.82 -12.62
CA LEU A 41 2.40 -3.96 -13.35
C LEU A 41 2.53 -5.14 -12.38
N ILE A 42 1.97 -6.28 -12.74
CA ILE A 42 1.87 -7.45 -11.90
C ILE A 42 2.52 -8.61 -12.63
N ALA A 43 3.44 -9.29 -11.98
CA ALA A 43 4.04 -10.52 -12.50
C ALA A 43 4.04 -11.60 -11.43
N SER A 44 3.84 -12.85 -11.82
CA SER A 44 4.00 -13.99 -10.92
C SER A 44 4.57 -15.20 -11.67
N TYR A 45 5.36 -15.98 -10.96
CA TYR A 45 5.96 -17.21 -11.48
C TYR A 45 5.73 -18.35 -10.51
N ASP A 46 5.20 -19.46 -11.03
CA ASP A 46 4.95 -20.71 -10.31
C ASP A 46 6.04 -21.73 -10.69
N PHE A 47 6.80 -22.20 -9.69
CA PHE A 47 7.87 -23.18 -9.84
C PHE A 47 7.37 -24.64 -9.75
N GLY A 48 6.05 -24.86 -9.76
CA GLY A 48 5.44 -26.17 -9.56
C GLY A 48 5.21 -26.50 -8.07
N GLY A 49 5.05 -25.47 -7.25
CA GLY A 49 4.81 -25.54 -5.80
C GLY A 49 5.16 -24.22 -5.16
N PRO A 50 6.42 -23.85 -5.02
CA PRO A 50 6.81 -22.50 -4.67
C PRO A 50 6.37 -21.51 -5.74
N ALA A 51 5.92 -20.32 -5.33
CA ALA A 51 5.56 -19.26 -6.25
C ALA A 51 6.08 -17.92 -5.75
N VAL A 52 6.42 -17.04 -6.68
CA VAL A 52 6.80 -15.65 -6.39
C VAL A 52 5.93 -14.70 -7.19
N SER A 53 5.71 -13.51 -6.65
CA SER A 53 5.02 -12.44 -7.36
C SER A 53 5.66 -11.09 -7.06
N ALA A 54 5.56 -10.18 -8.03
CA ALA A 54 5.99 -8.81 -7.93
C ALA A 54 4.86 -7.89 -8.40
N VAL A 55 4.70 -6.76 -7.72
CA VAL A 55 3.82 -5.67 -8.13
C VAL A 55 4.65 -4.40 -8.14
N LEU A 56 4.69 -3.74 -9.29
CA LEU A 56 5.20 -2.39 -9.44
C LEU A 56 4.01 -1.45 -9.57
N TYR A 57 4.08 -0.34 -8.90
CA TYR A 57 3.10 0.73 -8.97
C TYR A 57 3.78 2.06 -9.26
N HIS A 58 3.19 2.82 -10.15
CA HIS A 58 3.48 4.23 -10.37
C HIS A 58 2.16 5.01 -10.39
N GLY A 59 2.09 6.08 -9.62
CA GLY A 59 0.90 6.92 -9.53
C GLY A 59 1.26 8.40 -9.60
N GLU A 60 0.40 9.16 -10.24
CA GLU A 60 0.44 10.62 -10.27
C GLU A 60 -0.82 11.17 -9.60
N ASN A 61 -0.66 12.24 -8.86
CA ASN A 61 -1.71 12.87 -8.06
C ASN A 61 -2.37 11.91 -7.06
N ASP A 62 -1.58 11.04 -6.44
CA ASP A 62 -2.03 10.21 -5.33
C ASP A 62 -2.30 11.06 -4.09
N TRP A 63 -3.50 10.93 -3.53
CA TRP A 63 -3.89 11.59 -2.29
C TRP A 63 -3.79 10.68 -1.08
N ARG A 64 -3.31 9.46 -1.29
CA ARG A 64 -3.14 8.41 -0.29
C ARG A 64 -1.79 7.73 -0.50
N ILE A 65 -1.03 7.56 0.56
CA ILE A 65 0.25 6.85 0.53
C ILE A 65 0.21 5.69 1.52
N GLY A 66 0.43 4.48 1.01
CA GLY A 66 0.52 3.27 1.80
C GLY A 66 -0.75 3.01 2.63
N PRO A 67 -0.60 2.50 3.86
CA PRO A 67 -1.73 2.25 4.76
C PRO A 67 -2.36 3.54 5.32
N ALA A 68 -1.78 4.70 5.05
CA ALA A 68 -2.32 6.00 5.44
C ALA A 68 -3.42 6.42 4.45
N ALA A 69 -4.65 6.00 4.71
CA ALA A 69 -5.78 6.15 3.78
C ALA A 69 -6.15 7.60 3.68
N ASP A 70 -6.10 8.57 4.24
CA ASP A 70 -6.47 9.98 4.01
C ASP A 70 -5.56 10.92 4.82
N LEU A 71 -4.55 11.44 4.16
CA LEU A 71 -3.60 12.37 4.78
C LEU A 71 -4.22 13.74 5.08
N GLY A 72 -5.33 14.09 4.41
CA GLY A 72 -6.02 15.37 4.62
C GLY A 72 -6.63 15.52 6.01
N ASN A 73 -7.01 14.42 6.65
CA ASN A 73 -7.51 14.39 8.02
C ASN A 73 -6.41 14.04 9.04
N ALA A 74 -5.16 13.95 8.61
CA ALA A 74 -4.04 13.63 9.49
C ALA A 74 -3.60 14.88 10.28
N ASN A 75 -4.43 15.37 11.21
CA ASN A 75 -4.05 16.43 12.17
C ASN A 75 -2.72 16.12 12.87
N MET A 76 -2.32 14.86 12.89
CA MET A 76 -1.06 14.38 13.46
C MET A 76 0.18 14.84 12.67
N LEU A 77 0.04 15.23 11.39
CA LEU A 77 1.11 15.82 10.59
C LEU A 77 1.26 17.34 10.84
N GLY A 78 0.35 17.92 11.62
CA GLY A 78 0.37 19.32 12.00
C GLY A 78 -0.49 20.22 11.10
N GLU A 79 -0.79 21.41 11.60
CA GLU A 79 -1.67 22.38 10.93
C GLU A 79 -1.12 22.85 9.58
N GLN A 80 0.20 22.96 9.47
CA GLN A 80 0.87 23.38 8.23
C GLN A 80 0.64 22.36 7.10
N TRP A 81 0.73 21.05 7.40
CA TRP A 81 0.40 20.01 6.45
C TRP A 81 -1.07 20.09 6.01
N VAL A 82 -1.99 20.18 6.97
CA VAL A 82 -3.43 20.28 6.66
C VAL A 82 -3.73 21.51 5.80
N ALA A 83 -3.08 22.62 6.05
CA ALA A 83 -3.24 23.84 5.26
C ALA A 83 -2.68 23.67 3.84
N ALA A 84 -1.48 23.10 3.67
CA ALA A 84 -0.88 22.81 2.38
C ALA A 84 -1.72 21.83 1.57
N TYR A 85 -2.11 20.71 2.16
CA TYR A 85 -3.00 19.72 1.57
C TYR A 85 -4.34 20.29 1.10
N ASN A 86 -4.89 21.24 1.84
CA ASN A 86 -6.15 21.88 1.49
C ASN A 86 -6.05 22.91 0.36
N ARG A 87 -4.89 23.53 0.18
CA ARG A 87 -4.64 24.48 -0.91
C ARG A 87 -4.22 23.81 -2.21
N SER A 88 -3.72 22.58 -2.13
CA SER A 88 -3.13 21.88 -3.28
C SER A 88 -4.17 21.32 -4.23
N THR A 89 -3.86 21.38 -5.52
CA THR A 89 -4.57 20.73 -6.61
C THR A 89 -3.89 19.42 -7.02
N GLU A 90 -2.58 19.31 -6.81
CA GLU A 90 -1.73 18.16 -7.07
C GLU A 90 -1.46 17.36 -5.80
N GLY A 91 -1.35 16.04 -5.94
CA GLY A 91 -1.07 15.08 -4.88
C GLY A 91 0.38 14.60 -4.92
N PHE A 92 0.61 13.34 -4.51
CA PHE A 92 1.91 12.70 -4.58
C PHE A 92 2.16 12.06 -5.94
N THR A 93 3.40 12.15 -6.42
CA THR A 93 3.93 11.17 -7.36
C THR A 93 4.44 9.99 -6.56
N THR A 94 3.87 8.80 -6.77
CA THR A 94 4.11 7.61 -5.95
C THR A 94 4.75 6.50 -6.75
N ASN A 95 5.78 5.87 -6.21
CA ASN A 95 6.39 4.66 -6.74
C ASN A 95 6.39 3.58 -5.67
N ALA A 96 5.99 2.36 -6.01
CA ALA A 96 6.03 1.25 -5.07
C ALA A 96 6.46 -0.05 -5.73
N LEU A 97 7.12 -0.89 -4.94
CA LEU A 97 7.48 -2.26 -5.28
C LEU A 97 7.03 -3.18 -4.14
N PHE A 98 6.29 -4.22 -4.49
CA PHE A 98 5.93 -5.31 -3.58
C PHE A 98 6.42 -6.62 -4.16
N LEU A 99 7.11 -7.41 -3.33
CA LEU A 99 7.58 -8.76 -3.64
C LEU A 99 6.94 -9.73 -2.66
N SER A 100 6.37 -10.81 -3.16
CA SER A 100 5.77 -11.86 -2.34
C SER A 100 6.24 -13.22 -2.79
N GLY A 101 6.39 -14.13 -1.84
CA GLY A 101 6.72 -15.51 -2.12
C GLY A 101 5.91 -16.44 -1.22
N VAL A 102 5.58 -17.61 -1.74
CA VAL A 102 4.97 -18.71 -0.98
C VAL A 102 5.75 -19.99 -1.22
N TYR A 103 6.01 -20.72 -0.18
CA TYR A 103 6.69 -22.02 -0.21
C TYR A 103 5.85 -23.08 0.52
N PRO A 104 5.19 -23.99 -0.20
CA PRO A 104 4.45 -25.11 0.37
C PRO A 104 5.41 -26.25 0.74
N MET A 105 5.18 -26.91 1.88
CA MET A 105 5.97 -28.03 2.42
C MET A 105 5.01 -29.09 2.99
N GLY A 106 4.28 -29.79 2.15
CA GLY A 106 3.28 -30.77 2.56
C GLY A 106 2.12 -30.15 3.33
N ALA A 107 2.00 -30.43 4.62
CA ALA A 107 0.96 -29.84 5.49
C ALA A 107 1.30 -28.40 5.92
N HIS A 108 2.52 -27.95 5.69
CA HIS A 108 3.02 -26.64 6.09
C HIS A 108 3.10 -25.70 4.89
N SER A 109 3.05 -24.40 5.13
CA SER A 109 3.43 -23.39 4.15
C SER A 109 3.98 -22.14 4.85
N VAL A 110 4.94 -21.50 4.20
CA VAL A 110 5.43 -20.17 4.57
C VAL A 110 5.15 -19.22 3.42
N ALA A 111 4.63 -18.05 3.73
CA ALA A 111 4.58 -16.95 2.77
C ALA A 111 5.21 -15.71 3.38
N ALA A 112 5.92 -14.95 2.56
CA ALA A 112 6.53 -13.69 2.95
C ALA A 112 6.23 -12.61 1.93
N THR A 113 6.14 -11.37 2.39
CA THR A 113 5.97 -10.19 1.54
C THR A 113 6.91 -9.10 2.02
N LEU A 114 7.55 -8.42 1.08
CA LEU A 114 8.32 -7.20 1.29
C LEU A 114 7.73 -6.11 0.40
N GLY A 115 7.63 -4.89 0.90
CA GLY A 115 7.13 -3.76 0.15
C GLY A 115 7.89 -2.49 0.50
N ALA A 116 8.18 -1.69 -0.52
CA ALA A 116 8.71 -0.35 -0.37
C ALA A 116 7.87 0.60 -1.23
N MET A 117 7.57 1.77 -0.68
CA MET A 117 6.83 2.83 -1.37
C MET A 117 7.53 4.16 -1.08
N LYS A 118 7.71 4.95 -2.11
CA LYS A 118 8.18 6.34 -2.02
C LYS A 118 7.18 7.24 -2.72
N GLY A 119 6.80 8.33 -2.05
CA GLY A 119 5.97 9.39 -2.59
C GLY A 119 6.71 10.72 -2.51
N GLU A 120 6.50 11.58 -3.49
CA GLU A 120 6.99 12.94 -3.55
C GLU A 120 5.80 13.88 -3.72
N TRP A 121 5.63 14.79 -2.76
CA TRP A 121 4.51 15.72 -2.76
C TRP A 121 4.71 16.82 -3.80
N GLN A 122 3.76 16.97 -4.71
CA GLN A 122 3.81 17.94 -5.80
C GLN A 122 2.97 19.20 -5.51
N GLY A 123 2.27 19.22 -4.39
CA GLY A 123 1.39 20.32 -4.01
C GLY A 123 2.09 21.48 -3.33
N ASP A 124 1.31 22.29 -2.62
CA ASP A 124 1.82 23.47 -1.90
C ASP A 124 2.81 23.04 -0.79
N MET A 125 4.02 23.60 -0.84
CA MET A 125 5.11 23.34 0.12
C MET A 125 5.20 24.41 1.22
N THR A 126 4.28 25.39 1.27
CA THR A 126 4.35 26.48 2.23
C THR A 126 4.27 25.98 3.68
N GLY A 127 5.38 26.11 4.40
CA GLY A 127 5.51 25.68 5.80
C GLY A 127 5.84 24.22 5.99
N LEU A 128 6.09 23.45 4.91
CA LEU A 128 6.58 22.07 4.98
C LEU A 128 8.11 22.01 4.92
N GLU A 129 8.69 21.07 5.64
CA GLU A 129 10.13 20.85 5.70
C GLU A 129 10.60 19.81 4.67
N THR A 130 9.71 18.92 4.24
CA THR A 130 9.98 17.85 3.29
C THR A 130 8.75 17.55 2.44
N ASP A 131 8.99 17.21 1.19
CA ASP A 131 8.02 16.72 0.21
C ASP A 131 8.04 15.19 0.09
N GLU A 132 9.04 14.53 0.68
CA GLU A 132 9.21 13.10 0.61
C GLU A 132 8.36 12.36 1.66
N ALA A 133 7.85 11.21 1.27
CA ALA A 133 7.15 10.28 2.14
C ALA A 133 7.52 8.85 1.73
N ASP A 134 8.01 8.05 2.66
CA ASP A 134 8.37 6.67 2.39
C ASP A 134 7.74 5.69 3.38
N VAL A 135 7.51 4.48 2.91
CA VAL A 135 7.01 3.36 3.71
C VAL A 135 7.76 2.09 3.32
N LEU A 136 8.34 1.45 4.31
CA LEU A 136 8.88 0.09 4.20
C LEU A 136 8.00 -0.85 5.00
N MET A 137 7.62 -1.98 4.40
CA MET A 137 6.83 -3.00 5.07
C MET A 137 7.33 -4.40 4.75
N GLY A 138 7.13 -5.31 5.69
CA GLY A 138 7.44 -6.71 5.51
C GLY A 138 6.57 -7.57 6.41
N GLY A 139 6.32 -8.79 5.97
CA GLY A 139 5.53 -9.73 6.74
C GLY A 139 5.84 -11.17 6.37
N VAL A 140 5.61 -12.07 7.31
CA VAL A 140 5.72 -13.50 7.13
C VAL A 140 4.52 -14.17 7.78
N ILE A 141 3.99 -15.18 7.12
CA ILE A 141 2.96 -16.04 7.67
C ILE A 141 3.36 -17.50 7.51
N TYR A 142 3.28 -18.24 8.61
CA TYR A 142 3.40 -19.69 8.62
C TYR A 142 2.01 -20.29 8.83
N ARG A 143 1.70 -21.34 8.06
CA ARG A 143 0.45 -22.08 8.17
C ARG A 143 0.75 -23.57 8.33
N TYR A 144 -0.04 -24.22 9.18
CA TYR A 144 -0.04 -25.66 9.35
C TYR A 144 -1.46 -26.22 9.17
N ARG A 145 -1.65 -27.03 8.16
CA ARG A 145 -2.94 -27.65 7.83
C ARG A 145 -3.12 -28.92 8.66
N LEU A 146 -3.97 -28.82 9.70
CA LEU A 146 -4.33 -29.94 10.55
C LEU A 146 -5.25 -30.95 9.83
N SER A 147 -6.15 -30.45 9.00
CA SER A 147 -7.10 -31.25 8.20
C SER A 147 -7.45 -30.52 6.91
N LYS A 148 -8.31 -31.12 6.08
CA LYS A 148 -8.87 -30.43 4.90
C LYS A 148 -9.65 -29.14 5.23
N ARG A 149 -10.12 -29.02 6.47
CA ARG A 149 -10.99 -27.92 6.92
C ARG A 149 -10.36 -27.05 7.99
N THR A 150 -9.23 -27.46 8.60
CA THR A 150 -8.65 -26.74 9.74
C THR A 150 -7.18 -26.41 9.47
N THR A 151 -6.85 -25.14 9.62
CA THR A 151 -5.49 -24.62 9.49
C THR A 151 -5.15 -23.77 10.71
N LEU A 152 -4.00 -24.03 11.33
CA LEU A 152 -3.36 -23.13 12.29
C LEU A 152 -2.50 -22.14 11.51
N TYR A 153 -2.39 -20.92 12.00
CA TYR A 153 -1.47 -19.94 11.43
C TYR A 153 -0.83 -19.08 12.52
N THR A 154 0.36 -18.60 12.22
CA THR A 154 1.01 -17.49 12.92
C THR A 154 1.58 -16.53 11.89
N ALA A 155 1.49 -15.24 12.16
CA ALA A 155 2.01 -14.22 11.28
C ALA A 155 2.67 -13.10 12.07
N ALA A 156 3.71 -12.52 11.47
CA ALA A 156 4.34 -11.30 11.95
C ALA A 156 4.48 -10.32 10.80
N SER A 157 4.28 -9.04 11.07
CA SER A 157 4.54 -7.98 10.12
C SER A 157 5.18 -6.78 10.81
N TYR A 158 5.93 -6.03 10.01
CA TYR A 158 6.59 -4.80 10.40
C TYR A 158 6.33 -3.74 9.34
N THR A 159 6.00 -2.53 9.77
CA THR A 159 5.87 -1.36 8.92
C THR A 159 6.68 -0.22 9.54
N LYS A 160 7.43 0.48 8.71
CA LYS A 160 8.17 1.70 9.05
C LYS A 160 7.85 2.76 8.02
N ALA A 161 7.47 3.93 8.51
CA ALA A 161 7.29 5.13 7.70
C ALA A 161 8.42 6.13 7.99
N GLY A 162 8.87 6.81 6.96
CA GLY A 162 9.91 7.82 7.02
C GLY A 162 9.44 9.19 6.55
N ASP A 163 10.31 10.16 6.61
CA ASP A 163 10.14 11.53 6.17
C ASP A 163 8.84 12.16 6.68
N LEU A 164 7.99 12.70 5.80
CA LEU A 164 6.71 13.30 6.17
C LEU A 164 5.85 12.37 7.04
N LEU A 165 5.83 11.07 6.73
CA LEU A 165 5.03 10.07 7.43
C LEU A 165 5.64 9.63 8.76
N SER A 166 6.89 9.96 9.06
CA SER A 166 7.56 9.60 10.32
C SER A 166 6.84 10.15 11.55
N LYS A 167 6.14 11.28 11.40
CA LYS A 167 5.31 11.90 12.44
C LYS A 167 4.06 11.07 12.78
N LEU A 168 3.67 10.15 11.91
CA LEU A 168 2.54 9.24 12.14
C LEU A 168 3.02 7.96 12.83
N GLN A 169 3.21 8.02 14.16
CA GLN A 169 3.70 6.88 14.96
C GLN A 169 2.92 5.58 14.73
N ARG A 170 1.63 5.66 14.42
CA ARG A 170 0.78 4.50 14.09
C ARG A 170 1.24 3.73 12.85
N LEU A 171 2.08 4.32 12.00
CA LEU A 171 2.67 3.65 10.82
C LEU A 171 3.98 2.92 11.15
N ASN A 172 4.56 3.14 12.33
CA ASN A 172 5.74 2.44 12.81
C ASN A 172 5.30 1.38 13.80
N GLN A 173 4.97 0.18 13.29
CA GLN A 173 4.41 -0.87 14.11
C GLN A 173 4.92 -2.26 13.75
N THR A 174 5.01 -3.10 14.78
CA THR A 174 5.16 -4.54 14.65
C THR A 174 3.85 -5.19 15.08
N PHE A 175 3.37 -6.10 14.28
CA PHE A 175 2.16 -6.87 14.54
C PHE A 175 2.49 -8.35 14.55
N VAL A 176 2.03 -9.08 15.57
CA VAL A 176 2.13 -10.54 15.65
C VAL A 176 0.75 -11.11 15.96
N THR A 177 0.36 -12.12 15.23
CA THR A 177 -0.91 -12.81 15.44
C THR A 177 -0.77 -14.32 15.29
N MET A 178 -1.67 -15.05 15.93
CA MET A 178 -1.86 -16.47 15.72
C MET A 178 -3.34 -16.80 15.75
N GLY A 179 -3.74 -17.85 15.06
CA GLY A 179 -5.13 -18.24 15.02
C GLY A 179 -5.39 -19.58 14.37
N VAL A 180 -6.66 -19.91 14.35
CA VAL A 180 -7.22 -21.11 13.71
C VAL A 180 -8.22 -20.66 12.67
N SER A 181 -8.12 -21.20 11.47
CA SER A 181 -9.15 -21.09 10.44
C SER A 181 -9.84 -22.44 10.29
N HIS A 182 -11.17 -22.45 10.34
CA HIS A 182 -11.97 -23.66 10.16
C HIS A 182 -13.11 -23.36 9.17
N SER A 183 -13.28 -24.26 8.18
CA SER A 183 -14.39 -24.19 7.21
C SER A 183 -15.42 -25.26 7.55
N PHE A 184 -16.68 -24.92 7.60
CA PHE A 184 -17.82 -25.80 7.88
C PHE A 184 -18.34 -26.46 6.59
#